data_e59467ee814d0d0f63de8e39e0eea7f5
#
_entry.id   e59467ee814d0d0f63de8e39e0eea7f5
#
_cell.length_a   1.000
_cell.length_b   1.000
_cell.length_c   1.000
_cell.angle_alpha   90.00
_cell.angle_beta   90.00
_cell.angle_gamma   90.00
#
_symmetry.space_group_name_H-M   'P 1'
#
loop_
_entity.id
_entity.type
_entity.pdbx_description
1 polymer ?
#
loop_
_entity_poly.entity_id
_entity_poly.type
_entity_poly.pdbx_seq_one_letter_code
_entity_poly.pdbx_strand_id
1 'polypeptide(L)'
;GFTPRRVRDLMPHVRELSNSLIDDIVEHGHIDFVEQFAIHVPLIIICELMGLDPDLRLKMYKWSDDMMAGDGHSSADDPVLLAAAEAFGEFATMCIALIAERRADPQNDLISILTKAYDDGDLAKEFKAYQGVDEETIAAMKAKSALNDDELFAFLAVLMVAGNETTRNAIAGGLLTLSRFPEQKQQL
;
A
#
# COMPACT_ATOMS: atom_id res chain seq x y z
N GLY A 1 6.77 11.96 3.07
CA GLY A 1 5.67 11.47 2.28
C GLY A 1 5.97 11.29 0.80
N PHE A 2 4.94 11.05 0.02
CA PHE A 2 5.00 10.87 -1.43
C PHE A 2 5.20 12.21 -2.15
N THR A 3 6.45 12.65 -2.28
CA THR A 3 6.76 13.86 -3.06
C THR A 3 7.03 13.51 -4.53
N PRO A 4 6.83 14.44 -5.50
CA PRO A 4 7.15 14.20 -6.91
C PRO A 4 8.60 13.77 -7.14
N ARG A 5 9.53 14.18 -6.29
CA ARG A 5 10.92 13.76 -6.33
C ARG A 5 11.06 12.28 -5.98
N ARG A 6 10.48 11.84 -4.84
CA ARG A 6 10.55 10.44 -4.42
C ARG A 6 9.87 9.49 -5.42
N VAL A 7 8.76 9.92 -6.02
CA VAL A 7 8.10 9.14 -7.08
C VAL A 7 9.01 9.00 -8.30
N ARG A 8 9.70 10.06 -8.71
CA ARG A 8 10.68 9.97 -9.80
C ARG A 8 11.86 9.06 -9.45
N ASP A 9 12.32 9.10 -8.21
CA ASP A 9 13.44 8.27 -7.75
C ASP A 9 13.08 6.77 -7.74
N LEU A 10 11.79 6.41 -7.65
CA LEU A 10 11.30 5.03 -7.77
C LEU A 10 11.20 4.53 -9.22
N MET A 11 11.11 5.42 -10.22
CA MET A 11 10.88 5.02 -11.61
C MET A 11 11.94 4.04 -12.18
N PRO A 12 13.26 4.24 -11.95
CA PRO A 12 14.27 3.29 -12.41
C PRO A 12 14.07 1.91 -11.79
N HIS A 13 13.78 1.84 -10.50
CA HIS A 13 13.56 0.60 -9.78
C HIS A 13 12.29 -0.14 -10.26
N VAL A 14 11.18 0.57 -10.42
CA VAL A 14 9.95 -0.02 -10.99
C VAL A 14 10.19 -0.59 -12.38
N ARG A 15 11.00 0.09 -13.21
CA ARG A 15 11.35 -0.39 -14.55
C ARG A 15 12.22 -1.65 -14.49
N GLU A 16 13.22 -1.66 -13.64
CA GLU A 16 14.10 -2.82 -13.44
C GLU A 16 13.31 -4.03 -12.94
N LEU A 17 12.47 -3.84 -11.94
CA LEU A 17 11.55 -4.87 -11.44
C LEU A 17 10.62 -5.40 -12.53
N SER A 18 10.01 -4.50 -13.32
CA SER A 18 9.11 -4.91 -14.40
C SER A 18 9.84 -5.69 -15.48
N ASN A 19 11.07 -5.30 -15.83
CA ASN A 19 11.88 -6.03 -16.79
C ASN A 19 12.25 -7.42 -16.26
N SER A 20 12.68 -7.53 -15.01
CA SER A 20 12.98 -8.83 -14.39
C SER A 20 11.78 -9.77 -14.41
N LEU A 21 10.59 -9.27 -14.03
CA LEU A 21 9.36 -10.07 -14.09
C LEU A 21 8.99 -10.48 -15.52
N ILE A 22 9.26 -9.65 -16.52
CA ILE A 22 9.04 -10.00 -17.92
C ILE A 22 10.05 -11.06 -18.38
N ASP A 23 11.33 -10.90 -18.02
CA ASP A 23 12.38 -11.87 -18.37
C ASP A 23 12.08 -13.25 -17.80
N ASP A 24 11.51 -13.33 -16.60
CA ASP A 24 11.11 -14.60 -15.95
C ASP A 24 9.98 -15.33 -16.70
N ILE A 25 9.13 -14.62 -17.42
CA ILE A 25 7.93 -15.18 -18.08
C ILE A 25 8.00 -15.24 -19.61
N VAL A 26 8.91 -14.50 -20.24
CA VAL A 26 8.94 -14.30 -21.71
C VAL A 26 9.09 -15.61 -22.49
N GLU A 27 9.75 -16.61 -21.94
CA GLU A 27 9.98 -17.90 -22.58
C GLU A 27 8.82 -18.91 -22.37
N HIS A 28 7.84 -18.60 -21.51
CA HIS A 28 6.77 -19.54 -21.14
C HIS A 28 5.70 -19.72 -22.24
N GLY A 29 5.70 -18.94 -23.30
CA GLY A 29 4.78 -19.06 -24.44
C GLY A 29 3.31 -18.79 -24.10
N HIS A 30 2.85 -19.17 -22.91
CA HIS A 30 1.51 -18.92 -22.38
C HIS A 30 1.57 -18.69 -20.85
N ILE A 31 0.96 -17.63 -20.39
CA ILE A 31 0.98 -17.23 -18.98
C ILE A 31 -0.39 -16.70 -18.51
N ASP A 32 -0.64 -16.75 -17.21
CA ASP A 32 -1.60 -15.86 -16.56
C ASP A 32 -0.90 -14.53 -16.22
N PHE A 33 -1.23 -13.48 -16.97
CA PHE A 33 -0.59 -12.18 -16.82
C PHE A 33 -0.91 -11.51 -15.47
N VAL A 34 -2.10 -11.80 -14.91
CA VAL A 34 -2.46 -11.26 -13.59
C VAL A 34 -1.60 -11.88 -12.52
N GLU A 35 -1.56 -13.21 -12.47
CA GLU A 35 -0.84 -13.96 -11.44
C GLU A 35 0.69 -13.85 -11.57
N GLN A 36 1.22 -13.82 -12.81
CA GLN A 36 2.67 -13.87 -13.03
C GLN A 36 3.33 -12.51 -13.21
N PHE A 37 2.53 -11.43 -13.38
CA PHE A 37 3.08 -10.09 -13.57
C PHE A 37 2.32 -9.01 -12.78
N ALA A 38 1.01 -8.81 -13.05
CA ALA A 38 0.32 -7.62 -12.60
C ALA A 38 0.20 -7.52 -11.07
N ILE A 39 0.13 -8.65 -10.36
CA ILE A 39 0.12 -8.72 -8.89
C ILE A 39 1.47 -8.27 -8.31
N HIS A 40 2.57 -8.71 -8.92
CA HIS A 40 3.89 -8.57 -8.32
C HIS A 40 4.40 -7.14 -8.29
N VAL A 41 4.14 -6.35 -9.34
CA VAL A 41 4.68 -4.99 -9.44
C VAL A 41 4.24 -4.10 -8.26
N PRO A 42 2.92 -3.88 -8.01
CA PRO A 42 2.51 -3.04 -6.89
C PRO A 42 2.83 -3.66 -5.52
N LEU A 43 2.68 -4.98 -5.39
CA LEU A 43 2.91 -5.68 -4.14
C LEU A 43 4.35 -5.55 -3.66
N ILE A 44 5.33 -5.79 -4.55
CA ILE A 44 6.75 -5.68 -4.22
C ILE A 44 7.09 -4.25 -3.82
N ILE A 45 6.65 -3.26 -4.58
CA ILE A 45 6.90 -1.85 -4.29
C ILE A 45 6.31 -1.42 -2.93
N ILE A 46 5.09 -1.86 -2.61
CA ILE A 46 4.47 -1.57 -1.31
C ILE A 46 5.25 -2.21 -0.17
N CYS A 47 5.62 -3.49 -0.31
CA CYS A 47 6.42 -4.19 0.70
C CYS A 47 7.77 -3.49 0.94
N GLU A 48 8.46 -3.09 -0.12
CA GLU A 48 9.73 -2.37 -0.04
C GLU A 48 9.58 -0.97 0.58
N LEU A 49 8.52 -0.23 0.23
CA LEU A 49 8.23 1.06 0.85
C LEU A 49 7.95 0.94 2.36
N MET A 50 7.30 -0.15 2.77
CA MET A 50 7.05 -0.45 4.18
C MET A 50 8.27 -1.04 4.90
N GLY A 51 9.34 -1.39 4.19
CA GLY A 51 10.52 -2.03 4.75
C GLY A 51 10.26 -3.46 5.21
N LEU A 52 9.38 -4.19 4.52
CA LEU A 52 9.04 -5.57 4.83
C LEU A 52 10.04 -6.55 4.21
N ASP A 53 10.27 -7.65 4.94
CA ASP A 53 11.04 -8.78 4.44
C ASP A 53 10.38 -9.36 3.17
N PRO A 54 11.16 -9.71 2.13
CA PRO A 54 10.65 -10.35 0.92
C PRO A 54 9.78 -11.60 1.18
N ASP A 55 10.05 -12.36 2.24
CA ASP A 55 9.29 -13.55 2.60
C ASP A 55 7.84 -13.24 3.02
N LEU A 56 7.54 -12.00 3.40
CA LEU A 56 6.19 -11.56 3.72
C LEU A 56 5.33 -11.23 2.49
N ARG A 57 5.89 -11.13 1.29
CA ARG A 57 5.17 -10.71 0.08
C ARG A 57 3.93 -11.57 -0.22
N LEU A 58 4.07 -12.91 -0.15
CA LEU A 58 2.95 -13.81 -0.37
C LEU A 58 1.86 -13.65 0.70
N LYS A 59 2.26 -13.42 1.95
CA LYS A 59 1.34 -13.19 3.05
C LYS A 59 0.60 -11.87 2.89
N MET A 60 1.30 -10.81 2.49
CA MET A 60 0.73 -9.50 2.16
C MET A 60 -0.28 -9.60 1.02
N TYR A 61 0.03 -10.36 -0.03
CA TYR A 61 -0.92 -10.62 -1.11
C TYR A 61 -2.20 -11.29 -0.61
N LYS A 62 -2.04 -12.38 0.16
CA LYS A 62 -3.18 -13.11 0.71
C LYS A 62 -4.05 -12.22 1.61
N TRP A 63 -3.45 -11.45 2.48
CA TRP A 63 -4.20 -10.53 3.35
C TRP A 63 -4.97 -9.47 2.54
N SER A 64 -4.35 -8.87 1.54
CA SER A 64 -5.00 -7.89 0.67
C SER A 64 -6.19 -8.50 -0.06
N ASP A 65 -6.05 -9.70 -0.58
CA ASP A 65 -7.09 -10.42 -1.33
C ASP A 65 -8.25 -10.84 -0.42
N ASP A 66 -7.96 -11.44 0.73
CA ASP A 66 -8.98 -11.83 1.72
C ASP A 66 -9.76 -10.62 2.25
N MET A 67 -9.08 -9.50 2.56
CA MET A 67 -9.74 -8.28 3.02
C MET A 67 -10.69 -7.71 1.98
N MET A 68 -10.29 -7.71 0.70
CA MET A 68 -11.13 -7.22 -0.40
C MET A 68 -12.30 -8.16 -0.69
N ALA A 69 -12.08 -9.48 -0.59
CA ALA A 69 -13.15 -10.47 -0.78
C ALA A 69 -14.27 -10.31 0.26
N GLY A 70 -13.98 -9.80 1.46
CA GLY A 70 -14.96 -9.53 2.51
C GLY A 70 -15.90 -8.36 2.20
N ASP A 71 -15.59 -7.52 1.22
CA ASP A 71 -16.45 -6.39 0.87
C ASP A 71 -17.80 -6.85 0.29
N GLY A 72 -18.88 -6.26 0.80
CA GLY A 72 -20.25 -6.63 0.43
C GLY A 72 -20.82 -7.84 1.19
N HIS A 73 -20.03 -8.55 2.01
CA HIS A 73 -20.47 -9.61 2.90
C HIS A 73 -20.90 -9.04 4.24
N SER A 74 -22.02 -9.50 4.80
CA SER A 74 -22.61 -8.93 6.03
C SER A 74 -23.06 -9.95 7.07
N SER A 75 -23.07 -11.24 6.75
CA SER A 75 -23.41 -12.27 7.72
C SER A 75 -22.23 -12.60 8.63
N ALA A 76 -22.44 -12.59 9.93
CA ALA A 76 -21.37 -12.90 10.89
C ALA A 76 -20.80 -14.32 10.76
N ASP A 77 -21.57 -15.24 10.19
CA ASP A 77 -21.16 -16.64 9.96
C ASP A 77 -20.62 -16.88 8.54
N ASP A 78 -20.48 -15.82 7.73
CA ASP A 78 -19.97 -15.94 6.36
C ASP A 78 -18.47 -16.27 6.39
N PRO A 79 -18.05 -17.41 5.81
CA PRO A 79 -16.62 -17.80 5.81
C PRO A 79 -15.70 -16.76 5.15
N VAL A 80 -16.20 -16.01 4.16
CA VAL A 80 -15.43 -14.95 3.49
C VAL A 80 -15.19 -13.78 4.44
N LEU A 81 -16.23 -13.36 5.17
CA LEU A 81 -16.10 -12.28 6.15
C LEU A 81 -15.20 -12.69 7.32
N LEU A 82 -15.26 -13.94 7.76
CA LEU A 82 -14.38 -14.47 8.81
C LEU A 82 -12.92 -14.48 8.36
N ALA A 83 -12.66 -14.92 7.12
CA ALA A 83 -11.30 -14.88 6.54
C ALA A 83 -10.76 -13.45 6.40
N ALA A 84 -11.61 -12.50 5.99
CA ALA A 84 -11.26 -11.08 5.92
C ALA A 84 -10.91 -10.50 7.29
N ALA A 85 -11.68 -10.84 8.33
CA ALA A 85 -11.43 -10.41 9.70
C ALA A 85 -10.13 -11.00 10.26
N GLU A 86 -9.84 -12.26 9.97
CA GLU A 86 -8.59 -12.92 10.35
C GLU A 86 -7.38 -12.25 9.67
N ALA A 87 -7.46 -12.04 8.36
CA ALA A 87 -6.44 -11.35 7.58
C ALA A 87 -6.15 -9.94 8.11
N PHE A 88 -7.20 -9.19 8.43
CA PHE A 88 -7.09 -7.87 9.05
C PHE A 88 -6.39 -7.93 10.42
N GLY A 89 -6.76 -8.89 11.27
CA GLY A 89 -6.16 -9.09 12.59
C GLY A 89 -4.68 -9.47 12.53
N GLU A 90 -4.30 -10.37 11.61
CA GLU A 90 -2.89 -10.75 11.38
C GLU A 90 -2.07 -9.57 10.85
N PHE A 91 -2.59 -8.84 9.87
CA PHE A 91 -1.94 -7.65 9.33
C PHE A 91 -1.78 -6.57 10.41
N ALA A 92 -2.81 -6.33 11.25
CA ALA A 92 -2.74 -5.40 12.36
C ALA A 92 -1.64 -5.77 13.35
N THR A 93 -1.56 -7.05 13.71
CA THR A 93 -0.53 -7.56 14.62
C THR A 93 0.87 -7.32 14.07
N MET A 94 1.09 -7.58 12.79
CA MET A 94 2.36 -7.31 12.12
C MET A 94 2.68 -5.80 12.11
N CYS A 95 1.72 -4.95 11.73
CA CYS A 95 1.94 -3.50 11.67
C CYS A 95 2.27 -2.91 13.04
N ILE A 96 1.58 -3.31 14.11
CA ILE A 96 1.84 -2.84 15.48
C ILE A 96 3.26 -3.21 15.90
N ALA A 97 3.68 -4.45 15.64
CA ALA A 97 5.03 -4.90 15.96
C ALA A 97 6.09 -4.10 15.16
N LEU A 98 5.85 -3.88 13.88
CA LEU A 98 6.77 -3.15 13.00
C LEU A 98 6.86 -1.66 13.37
N ILE A 99 5.76 -1.02 13.72
CA ILE A 99 5.75 0.36 14.23
C ILE A 99 6.60 0.48 15.49
N ALA A 100 6.44 -0.45 16.44
CA ALA A 100 7.23 -0.46 17.68
C ALA A 100 8.74 -0.69 17.40
N GLU A 101 9.06 -1.60 16.48
CA GLU A 101 10.44 -1.86 16.04
C GLU A 101 11.06 -0.61 15.41
N ARG A 102 10.37 0.05 14.48
CA ARG A 102 10.87 1.24 13.77
C ARG A 102 11.00 2.47 14.67
N ARG A 103 10.24 2.54 15.75
CA ARG A 103 10.47 3.56 16.80
C ARG A 103 11.77 3.32 17.57
N ALA A 104 12.09 2.06 17.85
CA ALA A 104 13.32 1.70 18.56
C ALA A 104 14.56 1.77 17.67
N ASP A 105 14.44 1.35 16.41
CA ASP A 105 15.52 1.30 15.43
C ASP A 105 15.02 1.78 14.04
N PRO A 106 15.02 3.10 13.78
CA PRO A 106 14.54 3.67 12.53
C PRO A 106 15.32 3.19 11.31
N GLN A 107 14.59 2.76 10.27
CA GLN A 107 15.13 2.32 8.99
C GLN A 107 14.84 3.35 7.88
N ASN A 108 15.35 3.09 6.67
CA ASN A 108 15.03 3.92 5.51
C ASN A 108 13.73 3.46 4.83
N ASP A 109 12.63 3.45 5.57
CA ASP A 109 11.32 3.02 5.10
C ASP A 109 10.21 4.03 5.43
N LEU A 110 9.02 3.79 4.88
CA LEU A 110 7.87 4.66 5.07
C LEU A 110 7.38 4.65 6.52
N ILE A 111 7.45 3.52 7.20
CA ILE A 111 6.98 3.37 8.58
C ILE A 111 7.85 4.21 9.51
N SER A 112 9.18 4.15 9.36
CA SER A 112 10.11 4.99 10.13
C SER A 112 9.88 6.48 9.89
N ILE A 113 9.60 6.87 8.63
CA ILE A 113 9.31 8.26 8.28
C ILE A 113 8.01 8.73 8.94
N LEU A 114 6.96 7.90 8.93
CA LEU A 114 5.67 8.25 9.48
C LEU A 114 5.68 8.27 11.01
N THR A 115 6.30 7.27 11.65
CA THR A 115 6.45 7.22 13.11
C THR A 115 7.24 8.41 13.61
N LYS A 116 8.34 8.75 12.95
CA LYS A 116 9.13 9.94 13.30
C LYS A 116 8.33 11.22 13.12
N ALA A 117 7.65 11.40 12.00
CA ALA A 117 6.83 12.60 11.74
C ALA A 117 5.68 12.72 12.75
N TYR A 118 5.14 11.59 13.21
CA TYR A 118 4.16 11.54 14.26
C TYR A 118 4.75 11.98 15.61
N ASP A 119 5.85 11.34 16.05
CA ASP A 119 6.48 11.60 17.35
C ASP A 119 7.03 13.04 17.43
N ASP A 120 7.50 13.60 16.31
CA ASP A 120 7.96 15.00 16.19
C ASP A 120 6.78 16.01 16.10
N GLY A 121 5.53 15.55 15.98
CA GLY A 121 4.34 16.41 15.83
C GLY A 121 4.26 17.12 14.47
N ASP A 122 5.04 16.69 13.48
CA ASP A 122 5.09 17.33 12.14
C ASP A 122 3.78 17.15 11.37
N LEU A 123 3.05 16.07 11.60
CA LEU A 123 1.75 15.81 10.99
C LEU A 123 0.65 16.76 11.50
N ALA A 124 0.83 17.36 12.70
CA ALA A 124 -0.09 18.36 13.25
C ALA A 124 0.07 19.77 12.62
N LYS A 125 1.12 20.02 11.83
CA LYS A 125 1.41 21.36 11.26
C LYS A 125 0.51 21.75 10.07
N GLU A 126 -0.07 20.79 9.37
CA GLU A 126 -0.91 21.06 8.19
C GLU A 126 -2.30 21.65 8.54
N PHE A 127 -2.77 21.52 9.78
CA PHE A 127 -4.03 22.10 10.23
C PHE A 127 -4.06 23.63 10.33
N LYS A 128 -2.95 24.33 10.09
CA LYS A 128 -2.89 25.80 10.04
C LYS A 128 -3.67 26.42 8.86
N ALA A 129 -4.11 25.62 7.91
CA ALA A 129 -4.74 26.10 6.67
C ALA A 129 -6.26 26.29 6.75
N TYR A 130 -6.93 25.96 7.84
CA TYR A 130 -8.36 26.20 8.00
C TYR A 130 -8.61 27.66 8.43
N GLN A 131 -8.86 28.55 7.46
CA GLN A 131 -9.28 29.93 7.73
C GLN A 131 -10.61 29.93 8.47
N GLY A 132 -10.68 30.62 9.61
CA GLY A 132 -11.92 30.84 10.36
C GLY A 132 -12.15 29.94 11.56
N VAL A 133 -11.17 29.10 11.94
CA VAL A 133 -11.21 28.29 13.17
C VAL A 133 -10.37 28.98 14.24
N ASP A 134 -10.93 29.12 15.46
CA ASP A 134 -10.23 29.74 16.59
C ASP A 134 -9.06 28.88 17.08
N GLU A 135 -8.08 29.51 17.78
CA GLU A 135 -6.86 28.86 18.26
C GLU A 135 -7.13 27.74 19.28
N GLU A 136 -8.20 27.83 20.07
CA GLU A 136 -8.57 26.83 21.06
C GLU A 136 -9.11 25.56 20.38
N THR A 137 -9.95 25.74 19.35
CA THR A 137 -10.44 24.64 18.50
C THR A 137 -9.28 24.00 17.71
N ILE A 138 -8.33 24.80 17.19
CA ILE A 138 -7.13 24.27 16.52
C ILE A 138 -6.25 23.50 17.52
N ALA A 139 -6.08 23.98 18.77
CA ALA A 139 -5.32 23.27 19.79
C ALA A 139 -5.99 21.96 20.21
N ALA A 140 -7.33 21.97 20.36
CA ALA A 140 -8.10 20.78 20.66
C ALA A 140 -8.09 19.74 19.50
N MET A 141 -8.13 20.23 18.27
CA MET A 141 -7.96 19.40 17.07
C MET A 141 -6.54 18.82 16.99
N LYS A 142 -5.51 19.61 17.30
CA LYS A 142 -4.12 19.16 17.36
C LYS A 142 -3.89 18.11 18.44
N ALA A 143 -4.48 18.27 19.62
CA ALA A 143 -4.42 17.29 20.69
C ALA A 143 -5.13 15.97 20.33
N LYS A 144 -6.14 16.04 19.43
CA LYS A 144 -6.85 14.88 18.86
C LYS A 144 -6.26 14.37 17.55
N SER A 145 -5.47 15.16 16.83
CA SER A 145 -4.96 14.85 15.50
C SER A 145 -3.52 14.33 15.50
N ALA A 146 -2.96 14.06 16.67
CA ALA A 146 -1.84 13.16 16.75
C ALA A 146 -2.35 11.80 16.25
N LEU A 147 -1.93 11.36 15.05
CA LEU A 147 -2.19 10.01 14.55
C LEU A 147 -1.80 9.03 15.67
N ASN A 148 -2.77 8.42 16.34
CA ASN A 148 -2.45 7.36 17.28
C ASN A 148 -1.98 6.13 16.49
N ASP A 149 -1.48 5.11 17.18
CA ASP A 149 -0.98 3.90 16.50
C ASP A 149 -2.08 3.23 15.67
N ASP A 150 -3.37 3.37 16.08
CA ASP A 150 -4.52 2.87 15.31
C ASP A 150 -4.72 3.61 13.99
N GLU A 151 -4.51 4.93 13.98
CA GLU A 151 -4.61 5.74 12.75
C GLU A 151 -3.43 5.50 11.81
N LEU A 152 -2.23 5.31 12.36
CA LEU A 152 -1.06 4.90 11.58
C LEU A 152 -1.27 3.50 10.98
N PHE A 153 -1.79 2.56 11.77
CA PHE A 153 -2.17 1.24 11.27
C PHE A 153 -3.23 1.34 10.16
N ALA A 154 -4.31 2.13 10.38
CA ALA A 154 -5.35 2.33 9.38
C ALA A 154 -4.78 2.89 8.06
N PHE A 155 -3.84 3.83 8.13
CA PHE A 155 -3.13 4.33 6.96
C PHE A 155 -2.36 3.22 6.23
N LEU A 156 -1.64 2.36 6.95
CA LEU A 156 -0.89 1.24 6.36
C LEU A 156 -1.82 0.21 5.73
N ALA A 157 -2.99 -0.06 6.34
CA ALA A 157 -4.00 -0.95 5.79
C ALA A 157 -4.59 -0.40 4.48
N VAL A 158 -4.92 0.89 4.45
CA VAL A 158 -5.38 1.57 3.21
C VAL A 158 -4.29 1.53 2.14
N LEU A 159 -3.03 1.80 2.50
CA LEU A 159 -1.90 1.75 1.55
C LEU A 159 -1.76 0.36 0.92
N MET A 160 -1.84 -0.69 1.74
CA MET A 160 -1.74 -2.06 1.26
C MET A 160 -2.87 -2.42 0.31
N VAL A 161 -4.12 -2.23 0.73
CA VAL A 161 -5.29 -2.64 -0.06
C VAL A 161 -5.46 -1.76 -1.30
N ALA A 162 -5.53 -0.43 -1.12
CA ALA A 162 -5.81 0.48 -2.23
C ALA A 162 -4.65 0.57 -3.23
N GLY A 163 -3.40 0.47 -2.74
CA GLY A 163 -2.21 0.55 -3.59
C GLY A 163 -1.97 -0.71 -4.42
N ASN A 164 -2.30 -1.89 -3.88
CA ASN A 164 -2.12 -3.17 -4.56
C ASN A 164 -3.25 -3.44 -5.57
N GLU A 165 -4.49 -3.49 -5.09
CA GLU A 165 -5.64 -3.96 -5.87
C GLU A 165 -5.93 -3.10 -7.09
N THR A 166 -6.00 -1.78 -6.90
CA THR A 166 -6.32 -0.84 -7.99
C THR A 166 -5.22 -0.82 -9.05
N THR A 167 -3.95 -0.88 -8.64
CA THR A 167 -2.81 -0.88 -9.56
C THR A 167 -2.72 -2.18 -10.33
N ARG A 168 -2.90 -3.34 -9.69
CA ARG A 168 -3.01 -4.65 -10.34
C ARG A 168 -4.06 -4.65 -11.44
N ASN A 169 -5.27 -4.18 -11.10
CA ASN A 169 -6.39 -4.13 -12.05
C ASN A 169 -6.14 -3.15 -13.19
N ALA A 170 -5.50 -2.01 -12.93
CA ALA A 170 -5.11 -1.04 -13.95
C ALA A 170 -4.07 -1.62 -14.93
N ILE A 171 -3.07 -2.35 -14.44
CA ILE A 171 -2.05 -3.01 -15.27
C ILE A 171 -2.70 -4.09 -16.15
N ALA A 172 -3.48 -4.99 -15.54
CA ALA A 172 -4.13 -6.08 -16.27
C ALA A 172 -5.17 -5.58 -17.29
N GLY A 173 -6.06 -4.68 -16.86
CA GLY A 173 -7.07 -4.07 -17.75
C GLY A 173 -6.46 -3.20 -18.83
N GLY A 174 -5.37 -2.51 -18.53
CA GLY A 174 -4.58 -1.73 -19.49
C GLY A 174 -4.02 -2.60 -20.61
N LEU A 175 -3.35 -3.71 -20.27
CA LEU A 175 -2.83 -4.64 -21.27
C LEU A 175 -3.96 -5.24 -22.13
N LEU A 176 -5.05 -5.68 -21.51
CA LEU A 176 -6.22 -6.20 -22.23
C LEU A 176 -6.80 -5.16 -23.20
N THR A 177 -6.91 -3.92 -22.76
CA THR A 177 -7.42 -2.81 -23.59
C THR A 177 -6.48 -2.54 -24.75
N LEU A 178 -5.19 -2.42 -24.51
CA LEU A 178 -4.18 -2.19 -25.55
C LEU A 178 -4.09 -3.34 -26.56
N SER A 179 -4.38 -4.58 -26.14
CA SER A 179 -4.47 -5.71 -27.07
C SER A 179 -5.65 -5.62 -28.04
N ARG A 180 -6.76 -4.98 -27.60
CA ARG A 180 -7.97 -4.74 -28.42
C ARG A 180 -7.86 -3.51 -29.32
N PHE A 181 -6.97 -2.58 -28.98
CA PHE A 181 -6.75 -1.32 -29.73
C PHE A 181 -5.28 -1.15 -30.10
N PRO A 182 -4.78 -1.94 -31.08
CA PRO A 182 -3.36 -1.96 -31.43
C PRO A 182 -2.81 -0.61 -31.92
N GLU A 183 -3.66 0.23 -32.52
CA GLU A 183 -3.29 1.59 -32.93
C GLU A 183 -2.95 2.49 -31.73
N GLN A 184 -3.59 2.29 -30.60
CA GLN A 184 -3.29 3.01 -29.35
C GLN A 184 -1.97 2.51 -28.74
N LYS A 185 -1.73 1.20 -28.82
CA LYS A 185 -0.47 0.61 -28.35
C LYS A 185 0.76 1.16 -29.07
N GLN A 186 0.63 1.53 -30.36
CA GLN A 186 1.73 2.11 -31.14
C GLN A 186 2.06 3.56 -30.79
N GLN A 187 1.19 4.24 -30.03
CA GLN A 187 1.37 5.63 -29.60
C GLN A 187 2.07 5.76 -28.23
N LEU A 188 2.25 4.65 -27.52
CA LEU A 188 2.98 4.56 -26.24
C LEU A 188 4.46 4.27 -26.49
#